data_3c74442105829759f665a23bc488150e
#
_entry.id   3c74442105829759f665a23bc488150e
#
_cell.length_a   1.000
_cell.length_b   1.000
_cell.length_c   1.000
_cell.angle_alpha   90.00
_cell.angle_beta   90.00
_cell.angle_gamma   90.00
#
_symmetry.space_group_name_H-M   'P 1'
#
loop_
_entity.id
_entity.type
_entity.pdbx_description
1 polymer ?
#
loop_
_entity_poly.entity_id
_entity_poly.type
_entity_poly.pdbx_seq_one_letter_code
_entity_poly.pdbx_strand_id
1 'polypeptide(L)'
;MKKKVLASLLCASMVATMFAGCGSSNGGNGTEKADKKAGGKETITVMGPSEDLDDAKGAWLKTECEAFAKANPDFNIEFKYVTSSESDAKDVVTKDPKAAADVYMFANDQLEPLIKANAIAKLGGEAADYVKTSNSEAMAATVTYDGDIYAVPYTSNTWFMYYDKRVFSEDDVKSLDTMLTKGKVSFPFDNGWYLNAFYAANGC
;
A
#
# COMPACT_ATOMS: atom_id res chain seq x y z
N MET A 1 4.39 19.56 4.53
CA MET A 1 3.18 19.90 3.75
C MET A 1 2.75 18.80 2.80
N LYS A 2 3.67 18.13 2.05
CA LYS A 2 3.33 17.07 1.08
C LYS A 2 2.68 15.81 1.70
N LYS A 3 3.09 15.40 2.91
CA LYS A 3 2.53 14.22 3.62
C LYS A 3 1.08 14.41 4.08
N LYS A 4 0.70 15.63 4.44
CA LYS A 4 -0.66 15.95 4.89
C LYS A 4 -1.69 15.90 3.75
N VAL A 5 -1.26 16.22 2.54
CA VAL A 5 -2.11 16.18 1.34
C VAL A 5 -2.43 14.73 0.94
N LEU A 6 -1.48 13.79 1.13
CA LEU A 6 -1.67 12.38 0.80
C LEU A 6 -2.79 11.74 1.64
N ALA A 7 -2.76 11.97 2.96
CA ALA A 7 -3.80 11.44 3.85
C ALA A 7 -5.19 12.01 3.53
N SER A 8 -5.28 13.31 3.20
CA SER A 8 -6.54 13.95 2.84
C SER A 8 -7.12 13.45 1.51
N LEU A 9 -6.26 13.14 0.54
CA LEU A 9 -6.68 12.63 -0.77
C LEU A 9 -7.18 11.19 -0.73
N LEU A 10 -6.54 10.31 0.06
CA LEU A 10 -6.95 8.91 0.18
C LEU A 10 -8.36 8.78 0.77
N CYS A 11 -8.66 9.53 1.82
CA CYS A 11 -9.98 9.45 2.45
C CYS A 11 -11.08 10.14 1.65
N ALA A 12 -10.78 11.23 0.93
CA ALA A 12 -11.76 11.90 0.09
C ALA A 12 -12.23 11.03 -1.09
N SER A 13 -11.34 10.20 -1.66
CA SER A 13 -11.70 9.28 -2.75
C SER A 13 -12.53 8.08 -2.27
N MET A 14 -12.36 7.63 -1.01
CA MET A 14 -13.13 6.51 -0.46
C MET A 14 -14.55 6.91 -0.04
N VAL A 15 -14.73 8.10 0.51
CA VAL A 15 -16.06 8.60 0.89
C VAL A 15 -16.95 8.79 -0.35
N ALA A 16 -16.39 9.21 -1.48
CA ALA A 16 -17.15 9.40 -2.71
C ALA A 16 -17.69 8.08 -3.33
N THR A 17 -17.02 6.94 -3.09
CA THR A 17 -17.44 5.63 -3.63
C THR A 17 -18.48 4.92 -2.78
N MET A 18 -18.56 5.18 -1.47
CA MET A 18 -19.57 4.57 -0.58
C MET A 18 -20.99 5.13 -0.79
N PHE A 19 -21.15 6.33 -1.35
CA PHE A 19 -22.45 6.94 -1.59
C PHE A 19 -23.11 6.59 -2.92
N ALA A 20 -22.40 5.90 -3.85
CA ALA A 20 -22.96 5.51 -5.14
C ALA A 20 -23.79 4.21 -5.13
N GLY A 21 -24.02 3.59 -3.99
CA GLY A 21 -24.61 2.26 -3.82
C GLY A 21 -26.02 2.23 -3.24
N CYS A 22 -26.95 3.11 -3.64
CA CYS A 22 -28.40 2.84 -3.55
C CYS A 22 -29.20 3.94 -4.23
N GLY A 23 -29.81 3.64 -5.39
CA GLY A 23 -30.86 4.49 -5.95
C GLY A 23 -30.96 4.44 -7.47
N SER A 24 -32.00 3.79 -7.93
CA SER A 24 -32.50 3.57 -9.29
C SER A 24 -32.50 4.81 -10.19
N SER A 25 -32.08 4.60 -11.45
CA SER A 25 -32.46 5.24 -12.73
C SER A 25 -33.05 6.64 -12.70
N ASN A 26 -32.38 7.66 -13.26
CA ASN A 26 -32.79 8.35 -14.50
C ASN A 26 -31.73 9.38 -14.93
N GLY A 27 -31.55 9.57 -16.25
CA GLY A 27 -30.48 10.39 -16.80
C GLY A 27 -30.64 11.89 -16.52
N GLY A 28 -29.52 12.56 -16.37
CA GLY A 28 -29.44 14.02 -16.22
C GLY A 28 -27.99 14.45 -16.03
N ASN A 29 -27.45 15.17 -17.01
CA ASN A 29 -26.15 15.80 -16.97
C ASN A 29 -26.16 16.93 -15.93
N GLY A 30 -25.44 16.79 -14.83
CA GLY A 30 -25.34 17.79 -13.79
C GLY A 30 -24.06 17.59 -12.97
N THR A 31 -23.22 18.61 -12.96
CA THR A 31 -22.08 18.76 -12.05
C THR A 31 -22.64 18.80 -10.61
N GLU A 32 -22.79 17.65 -9.98
CA GLU A 32 -23.20 17.60 -8.56
C GLU A 32 -22.01 17.98 -7.69
N LYS A 33 -22.13 19.16 -7.07
CA LYS A 33 -21.41 19.47 -5.85
C LYS A 33 -21.82 18.44 -4.82
N ALA A 34 -20.85 17.67 -4.31
CA ALA A 34 -21.09 16.73 -3.21
C ALA A 34 -21.70 17.51 -2.02
N ASP A 35 -22.97 17.31 -1.79
CA ASP A 35 -23.65 17.82 -0.61
C ASP A 35 -23.04 17.14 0.63
N LYS A 36 -22.35 17.91 1.45
CA LYS A 36 -21.86 17.50 2.77
C LYS A 36 -23.06 17.11 3.62
N LYS A 37 -23.38 15.83 3.73
CA LYS A 37 -24.27 15.33 4.77
C LYS A 37 -23.53 15.43 6.11
N ALA A 38 -23.71 16.52 6.81
CA ALA A 38 -23.31 16.66 8.21
C ALA A 38 -24.11 15.68 9.07
N GLY A 39 -23.43 14.81 9.85
CA GLY A 39 -24.08 14.28 11.02
C GLY A 39 -23.83 12.84 11.49
N GLY A 40 -23.17 11.97 10.77
CA GLY A 40 -22.84 10.64 11.29
C GLY A 40 -21.35 10.48 11.58
N LYS A 41 -20.99 9.82 12.69
CA LYS A 41 -19.61 9.37 12.92
C LYS A 41 -19.33 8.21 11.94
N GLU A 42 -18.33 8.37 11.10
CA GLU A 42 -17.93 7.37 10.12
C GLU A 42 -16.76 6.57 10.66
N THR A 43 -16.83 5.25 10.58
CA THR A 43 -15.74 4.38 11.03
C THR A 43 -14.98 3.89 9.82
N ILE A 44 -13.66 4.12 9.81
CA ILE A 44 -12.74 3.58 8.81
C ILE A 44 -11.82 2.56 9.47
N THR A 45 -11.84 1.34 8.96
CA THR A 45 -10.95 0.27 9.40
C THR A 45 -9.67 0.31 8.58
N VAL A 46 -8.53 0.39 9.28
CA VAL A 46 -7.19 0.43 8.68
C VAL A 46 -6.41 -0.79 9.10
N MET A 47 -5.85 -1.52 8.14
CA MET A 47 -5.04 -2.70 8.39
C MET A 47 -3.59 -2.47 7.96
N GLY A 48 -2.67 -2.82 8.85
CA GLY A 48 -1.22 -2.70 8.61
C GLY A 48 -0.41 -3.61 9.52
N PRO A 49 0.92 -3.64 9.34
CA PRO A 49 1.81 -4.46 10.15
C PRO A 49 1.84 -4.00 11.61
N SER A 50 2.16 -4.92 12.50
CA SER A 50 2.15 -4.67 13.96
C SER A 50 3.07 -3.52 14.36
N GLU A 51 4.21 -3.38 13.71
CA GLU A 51 5.20 -2.33 13.99
C GLU A 51 4.69 -0.93 13.72
N ASP A 52 3.80 -0.77 12.74
CA ASP A 52 3.22 0.52 12.37
C ASP A 52 2.00 0.90 13.23
N LEU A 53 1.51 -0.05 14.04
CA LEU A 53 0.37 0.13 14.94
C LEU A 53 0.76 0.09 16.43
N ASP A 54 1.95 -0.39 16.75
CA ASP A 54 2.45 -0.55 18.12
C ASP A 54 3.05 0.77 18.66
N ASP A 55 2.46 1.29 19.72
CA ASP A 55 2.90 2.53 20.37
C ASP A 55 4.38 2.45 20.84
N ALA A 56 4.86 1.26 21.24
CA ALA A 56 6.24 1.04 21.63
C ALA A 56 7.25 1.17 20.45
N LYS A 57 6.75 1.08 19.22
CA LYS A 57 7.54 1.21 17.98
C LYS A 57 7.26 2.52 17.23
N GLY A 58 6.52 3.43 17.86
CA GLY A 58 6.20 4.74 17.30
C GLY A 58 4.87 4.81 16.55
N ALA A 59 4.16 3.69 16.38
CA ALA A 59 2.79 3.60 15.83
C ALA A 59 2.54 4.56 14.65
N TRP A 60 3.42 4.54 13.65
CA TRP A 60 3.41 5.53 12.57
C TRP A 60 2.05 5.62 11.87
N LEU A 61 1.47 4.48 11.45
CA LEU A 61 0.21 4.43 10.73
C LEU A 61 -0.95 4.98 11.57
N LYS A 62 -1.02 4.60 12.84
CA LYS A 62 -1.99 5.11 13.79
C LYS A 62 -1.84 6.62 13.98
N THR A 63 -0.61 7.10 14.16
CA THR A 63 -0.31 8.52 14.34
C THR A 63 -0.74 9.36 13.14
N GLU A 64 -0.51 8.88 11.91
CA GLU A 64 -0.92 9.59 10.69
C GLU A 64 -2.45 9.58 10.52
N CYS A 65 -3.13 8.49 10.84
CA CYS A 65 -4.60 8.43 10.84
C CYS A 65 -5.21 9.43 11.83
N GLU A 66 -4.70 9.48 13.04
CA GLU A 66 -5.15 10.41 14.08
C GLU A 66 -4.86 11.88 13.69
N ALA A 67 -3.69 12.13 13.10
CA ALA A 67 -3.34 13.46 12.57
C ALA A 67 -4.27 13.88 11.44
N PHE A 68 -4.68 12.94 10.58
CA PHE A 68 -5.66 13.18 9.53
C PHE A 68 -7.03 13.57 10.11
N ALA A 69 -7.57 12.78 11.04
CA ALA A 69 -8.86 13.07 11.67
C ALA A 69 -8.84 14.44 12.35
N LYS A 70 -7.76 14.78 13.04
CA LYS A 70 -7.59 16.09 13.69
C LYS A 70 -7.51 17.24 12.69
N ALA A 71 -6.90 17.03 11.54
CA ALA A 71 -6.79 18.06 10.49
C ALA A 71 -8.08 18.24 9.68
N ASN A 72 -8.97 17.26 9.71
CA ASN A 72 -10.21 17.22 8.94
C ASN A 72 -11.43 16.91 9.82
N PRO A 73 -11.75 17.76 10.81
CA PRO A 73 -12.81 17.49 11.77
C PRO A 73 -14.20 17.39 11.13
N ASP A 74 -14.40 18.01 9.98
CA ASP A 74 -15.66 17.98 9.24
C ASP A 74 -16.05 16.59 8.74
N PHE A 75 -15.08 15.67 8.59
CA PHE A 75 -15.35 14.29 8.18
C PHE A 75 -15.89 13.41 9.32
N ASN A 76 -15.72 13.82 10.58
CA ASN A 76 -16.17 13.09 11.78
C ASN A 76 -15.78 11.60 11.75
N ILE A 77 -14.51 11.29 11.46
CA ILE A 77 -13.99 9.94 11.28
C ILE A 77 -13.48 9.36 12.61
N GLU A 78 -13.80 8.08 12.84
CA GLU A 78 -13.15 7.22 13.81
C GLU A 78 -12.38 6.11 13.11
N PHE A 79 -11.10 5.95 13.43
CA PHE A 79 -10.29 4.87 12.91
C PHE A 79 -10.33 3.65 13.81
N LYS A 80 -10.47 2.46 13.19
CA LYS A 80 -10.24 1.15 13.82
C LYS A 80 -9.04 0.50 13.17
N TYR A 81 -8.25 -0.20 13.96
CA TYR A 81 -7.01 -0.79 13.48
C TYR A 81 -7.06 -2.31 13.55
N VAL A 82 -6.57 -2.95 12.51
CA VAL A 82 -6.43 -4.40 12.38
C VAL A 82 -4.97 -4.70 12.03
N THR A 83 -4.38 -5.67 12.71
CA THR A 83 -3.00 -6.06 12.46
C THR A 83 -2.94 -7.19 11.44
N SER A 84 -2.20 -6.97 10.35
CA SER A 84 -1.79 -8.01 9.40
C SER A 84 -0.51 -7.55 8.70
N SER A 85 0.39 -8.49 8.37
CA SER A 85 1.55 -8.16 7.56
C SER A 85 1.16 -7.84 6.12
N GLU A 86 1.99 -7.07 5.41
CA GLU A 86 1.79 -6.76 3.99
C GLU A 86 1.81 -8.02 3.13
N SER A 87 2.61 -9.03 3.54
CA SER A 87 2.70 -10.32 2.85
C SER A 87 1.43 -11.15 2.96
N ASP A 88 0.69 -11.02 4.05
CA ASP A 88 -0.53 -11.78 4.33
C ASP A 88 -1.79 -11.05 3.85
N ALA A 89 -1.68 -9.78 3.49
CA ALA A 89 -2.81 -8.90 3.19
C ALA A 89 -3.76 -9.51 2.15
N LYS A 90 -3.23 -10.01 1.03
CA LYS A 90 -4.03 -10.66 -0.01
C LYS A 90 -4.87 -11.81 0.57
N ASP A 91 -4.27 -12.69 1.33
CA ASP A 91 -4.95 -13.88 1.86
C ASP A 91 -6.02 -13.52 2.90
N VAL A 92 -5.81 -12.42 3.63
CA VAL A 92 -6.80 -11.91 4.58
C VAL A 92 -7.98 -11.28 3.86
N VAL A 93 -7.74 -10.34 2.93
CA VAL A 93 -8.81 -9.55 2.32
C VAL A 93 -9.59 -10.31 1.25
N THR A 94 -8.99 -11.29 0.56
CA THR A 94 -9.68 -12.06 -0.46
C THR A 94 -10.60 -13.15 0.09
N LYS A 95 -10.50 -13.50 1.39
CA LYS A 95 -11.44 -14.41 2.05
C LYS A 95 -12.86 -13.84 2.07
N ASP A 96 -12.97 -12.55 2.37
CA ASP A 96 -14.23 -11.81 2.30
C ASP A 96 -13.93 -10.33 2.00
N PRO A 97 -13.87 -9.94 0.72
CA PRO A 97 -13.56 -8.57 0.35
C PRO A 97 -14.55 -7.52 0.86
N LYS A 98 -15.78 -7.93 1.18
CA LYS A 98 -16.81 -7.02 1.70
C LYS A 98 -16.67 -6.74 3.19
N ALA A 99 -16.03 -7.67 3.93
CA ALA A 99 -15.73 -7.53 5.35
C ALA A 99 -14.26 -7.15 5.60
N ALA A 100 -13.47 -6.95 4.54
CA ALA A 100 -12.10 -6.51 4.64
C ALA A 100 -11.99 -5.08 5.22
N ALA A 101 -10.79 -4.72 5.66
CA ALA A 101 -10.51 -3.34 6.07
C ALA A 101 -10.71 -2.37 4.90
N ASP A 102 -11.19 -1.16 5.20
CA ASP A 102 -11.44 -0.12 4.19
C ASP A 102 -10.14 0.38 3.54
N VAL A 103 -9.05 0.40 4.33
CA VAL A 103 -7.70 0.76 3.90
C VAL A 103 -6.72 -0.28 4.42
N TYR A 104 -5.81 -0.73 3.59
CA TYR A 104 -4.80 -1.69 4.03
C TYR A 104 -3.50 -1.59 3.25
N MET A 105 -2.42 -2.03 3.90
CA MET A 105 -1.09 -2.12 3.33
C MET A 105 -0.87 -3.52 2.75
N PHE A 106 -0.24 -3.60 1.59
CA PHE A 106 0.08 -4.86 0.93
C PHE A 106 1.38 -4.79 0.14
N ALA A 107 2.02 -5.92 -0.09
CA ALA A 107 3.19 -6.03 -0.96
C ALA A 107 2.78 -5.95 -2.43
N ASN A 108 3.53 -5.23 -3.25
CA ASN A 108 3.14 -4.89 -4.63
C ASN A 108 3.00 -6.09 -5.58
N ASP A 109 3.61 -7.21 -5.28
CA ASP A 109 3.43 -8.50 -5.99
C ASP A 109 1.99 -9.06 -5.84
N GLN A 110 1.23 -8.54 -4.89
CA GLN A 110 -0.17 -8.89 -4.66
C GLN A 110 -1.16 -8.00 -5.45
N LEU A 111 -0.69 -6.98 -6.17
CA LEU A 111 -1.54 -6.00 -6.85
C LEU A 111 -2.55 -6.68 -7.80
N GLU A 112 -2.06 -7.47 -8.74
CA GLU A 112 -2.90 -8.14 -9.73
C GLU A 112 -3.91 -9.14 -9.12
N PRO A 113 -3.52 -10.04 -8.19
CA PRO A 113 -4.45 -10.87 -7.45
C PRO A 113 -5.54 -10.10 -6.72
N LEU A 114 -5.23 -8.97 -6.09
CA LEU A 114 -6.19 -8.12 -5.38
C LEU A 114 -7.19 -7.46 -6.33
N ILE A 115 -6.72 -6.99 -7.50
CA ILE A 115 -7.58 -6.44 -8.56
C ILE A 115 -8.55 -7.53 -9.06
N LYS A 116 -8.05 -8.72 -9.39
CA LYS A 116 -8.86 -9.84 -9.87
C LYS A 116 -9.91 -10.30 -8.87
N ALA A 117 -9.62 -10.19 -7.59
CA ALA A 117 -10.55 -10.49 -6.51
C ALA A 117 -11.56 -9.36 -6.21
N ASN A 118 -11.47 -8.21 -6.90
CA ASN A 118 -12.21 -6.98 -6.60
C ASN A 118 -12.02 -6.54 -5.14
N ALA A 119 -10.83 -6.76 -4.58
CA ALA A 119 -10.47 -6.42 -3.20
C ALA A 119 -9.90 -5.00 -3.09
N ILE A 120 -9.44 -4.41 -4.19
CA ILE A 120 -9.00 -3.02 -4.27
C ILE A 120 -9.71 -2.31 -5.43
N ALA A 121 -9.95 -1.02 -5.23
CA ALA A 121 -10.58 -0.14 -6.20
C ALA A 121 -9.53 0.68 -6.98
N LYS A 122 -9.85 1.00 -8.23
CA LYS A 122 -9.09 1.97 -9.02
C LYS A 122 -9.14 3.34 -8.35
N LEU A 123 -7.98 3.97 -8.22
CA LEU A 123 -7.89 5.36 -7.80
C LEU A 123 -8.20 6.30 -8.98
N GLY A 124 -8.97 7.35 -8.71
CA GLY A 124 -9.32 8.37 -9.68
C GLY A 124 -8.97 9.78 -9.21
N GLY A 125 -9.12 10.76 -10.12
CA GLY A 125 -8.97 12.17 -9.81
C GLY A 125 -7.64 12.51 -9.14
N GLU A 126 -7.72 13.36 -8.11
CA GLU A 126 -6.54 13.89 -7.40
C GLU A 126 -5.66 12.80 -6.77
N ALA A 127 -6.21 11.65 -6.36
CA ALA A 127 -5.42 10.57 -5.77
C ALA A 127 -4.50 9.91 -6.81
N ALA A 128 -5.01 9.64 -8.02
CA ALA A 128 -4.20 9.10 -9.11
C ALA A 128 -3.16 10.12 -9.59
N ASP A 129 -3.54 11.40 -9.70
CA ASP A 129 -2.64 12.47 -10.10
C ASP A 129 -1.51 12.67 -9.06
N TYR A 130 -1.84 12.56 -7.78
CA TYR A 130 -0.84 12.61 -6.72
C TYR A 130 0.19 11.48 -6.85
N VAL A 131 -0.24 10.24 -7.13
CA VAL A 131 0.70 9.12 -7.32
C VAL A 131 1.65 9.41 -8.47
N LYS A 132 1.15 9.90 -9.61
CA LYS A 132 1.95 10.22 -10.80
C LYS A 132 2.94 11.36 -10.57
N THR A 133 2.54 12.38 -9.81
CA THR A 133 3.35 13.60 -9.65
C THR A 133 4.29 13.57 -8.45
N SER A 134 3.99 12.76 -7.43
CA SER A 134 4.75 12.71 -6.17
C SER A 134 5.71 11.53 -6.07
N ASN A 135 5.70 10.63 -7.05
CA ASN A 135 6.57 9.46 -7.11
C ASN A 135 7.42 9.46 -8.39
N SER A 136 8.52 8.71 -8.39
CA SER A 136 9.21 8.41 -9.64
C SER A 136 8.32 7.55 -10.55
N GLU A 137 8.57 7.57 -11.85
CA GLU A 137 7.87 6.72 -12.82
C GLU A 137 7.94 5.23 -12.43
N ALA A 138 9.11 4.76 -12.01
CA ALA A 138 9.30 3.39 -11.55
C ALA A 138 8.43 3.06 -10.33
N MET A 139 8.32 3.96 -9.36
CA MET A 139 7.46 3.75 -8.18
C MET A 139 5.98 3.81 -8.54
N ALA A 140 5.56 4.71 -9.40
CA ALA A 140 4.18 4.77 -9.87
C ALA A 140 3.79 3.52 -10.67
N ALA A 141 4.72 2.95 -11.44
CA ALA A 141 4.51 1.71 -12.19
C ALA A 141 4.21 0.51 -11.27
N THR A 142 4.76 0.45 -10.05
CA THR A 142 4.52 -0.67 -9.10
C THR A 142 3.07 -0.78 -8.63
N VAL A 143 2.28 0.26 -8.78
CA VAL A 143 0.85 0.33 -8.39
C VAL A 143 -0.08 0.57 -9.57
N THR A 144 0.46 0.46 -10.79
CA THR A 144 -0.29 0.63 -12.05
C THR A 144 -0.56 -0.73 -12.69
N TYR A 145 -1.80 -0.97 -13.10
CA TYR A 145 -2.22 -2.16 -13.84
C TYR A 145 -3.15 -1.73 -14.98
N ASP A 146 -2.85 -2.17 -16.20
CA ASP A 146 -3.59 -1.80 -17.43
C ASP A 146 -3.77 -0.28 -17.62
N GLY A 147 -2.77 0.51 -17.19
CA GLY A 147 -2.79 1.98 -17.29
C GLY A 147 -3.52 2.70 -16.17
N ASP A 148 -4.15 1.99 -15.26
CA ASP A 148 -4.88 2.51 -14.11
C ASP A 148 -4.11 2.34 -12.80
N ILE A 149 -4.26 3.28 -11.88
CA ILE A 149 -3.61 3.28 -10.57
C ILE A 149 -4.56 2.71 -9.53
N TYR A 150 -4.08 1.76 -8.71
CA TYR A 150 -4.88 1.05 -7.71
C TYR A 150 -4.40 1.23 -6.27
N ALA A 151 -3.20 1.77 -6.07
CA ALA A 151 -2.68 2.01 -4.73
C ALA A 151 -1.76 3.22 -4.71
N VAL A 152 -1.37 3.62 -3.50
CA VAL A 152 -0.37 4.67 -3.28
C VAL A 152 0.92 3.99 -2.81
N PRO A 153 2.06 4.21 -3.48
CA PRO A 153 3.33 3.68 -3.01
C PRO A 153 3.67 4.20 -1.61
N TYR A 154 3.98 3.27 -0.71
CA TYR A 154 4.31 3.58 0.68
C TYR A 154 5.81 3.61 0.92
N THR A 155 6.53 2.58 0.44
CA THR A 155 7.97 2.45 0.61
C THR A 155 8.62 1.85 -0.63
N SER A 156 9.90 2.18 -0.84
CA SER A 156 10.75 1.58 -1.86
C SER A 156 11.57 0.41 -1.30
N ASN A 157 10.94 -0.45 -0.50
CA ASN A 157 11.61 -1.61 0.06
C ASN A 157 12.19 -2.50 -1.05
N THR A 158 13.39 -3.02 -0.83
CA THR A 158 14.09 -3.88 -1.78
C THR A 158 14.96 -4.90 -1.08
N TRP A 159 15.49 -5.85 -1.83
CA TRP A 159 16.45 -6.81 -1.31
C TRP A 159 17.79 -6.14 -1.03
N PHE A 160 18.41 -6.55 0.03
CA PHE A 160 19.81 -6.23 0.32
C PHE A 160 20.47 -7.38 1.05
N MET A 161 21.78 -7.44 0.99
CA MET A 161 22.60 -8.48 1.60
C MET A 161 23.58 -7.88 2.59
N TYR A 162 23.59 -8.42 3.79
CA TYR A 162 24.67 -8.16 4.73
C TYR A 162 25.86 -9.09 4.42
N TYR A 163 27.06 -8.57 4.46
CA TYR A 163 28.27 -9.38 4.32
C TYR A 163 29.35 -8.97 5.32
N ASP A 164 30.16 -9.95 5.72
CA ASP A 164 31.29 -9.72 6.60
C ASP A 164 32.49 -9.20 5.79
N LYS A 165 32.84 -7.94 5.96
CA LYS A 165 33.97 -7.29 5.28
C LYS A 165 35.35 -7.91 5.63
N ARG A 166 35.42 -8.74 6.66
CA ARG A 166 36.65 -9.49 7.00
C ARG A 166 36.83 -10.72 6.10
N VAL A 167 35.74 -11.21 5.47
CA VAL A 167 35.71 -12.39 4.60
C VAL A 167 35.58 -12.00 3.14
N PHE A 168 34.75 -11.01 2.85
CA PHE A 168 34.39 -10.61 1.49
C PHE A 168 34.77 -9.16 1.22
N SER A 169 35.35 -8.89 0.06
CA SER A 169 35.51 -7.55 -0.49
C SER A 169 34.22 -7.10 -1.19
N GLU A 170 34.15 -5.82 -1.57
CA GLU A 170 33.04 -5.28 -2.36
C GLU A 170 32.96 -5.90 -3.77
N ASP A 171 34.06 -6.39 -4.32
CA ASP A 171 34.06 -7.08 -5.62
C ASP A 171 33.58 -8.52 -5.48
N ASP A 172 33.89 -9.19 -4.38
CA ASP A 172 33.48 -10.58 -4.16
C ASP A 172 31.96 -10.71 -4.08
N VAL A 173 31.27 -9.74 -3.47
CA VAL A 173 29.83 -9.79 -3.27
C VAL A 173 29.01 -9.50 -4.53
N LYS A 174 29.67 -9.17 -5.64
CA LYS A 174 29.04 -9.00 -6.96
C LYS A 174 28.75 -10.34 -7.66
N SER A 175 29.32 -11.45 -7.16
CA SER A 175 29.13 -12.78 -7.73
C SER A 175 28.93 -13.81 -6.64
N LEU A 176 27.82 -14.53 -6.69
CA LEU A 176 27.54 -15.63 -5.76
C LEU A 176 28.62 -16.71 -5.85
N ASP A 177 29.06 -17.08 -7.08
CA ASP A 177 30.11 -18.09 -7.28
C ASP A 177 31.42 -17.68 -6.58
N THR A 178 31.79 -16.41 -6.69
CA THR A 178 32.98 -15.89 -6.00
C THR A 178 32.82 -15.98 -4.49
N MET A 179 31.65 -15.62 -3.96
CA MET A 179 31.38 -15.70 -2.51
C MET A 179 31.47 -17.15 -2.01
N LEU A 180 30.90 -18.11 -2.73
CA LEU A 180 30.91 -19.53 -2.36
C LEU A 180 32.31 -20.13 -2.30
N THR A 181 33.29 -19.57 -3.02
CA THR A 181 34.69 -20.01 -2.95
C THR A 181 35.41 -19.47 -1.72
N LYS A 182 34.93 -18.38 -1.11
CA LYS A 182 35.62 -17.67 -0.01
C LYS A 182 34.97 -17.87 1.35
N GLY A 183 33.67 -18.14 1.40
CA GLY A 183 32.97 -18.24 2.66
C GLY A 183 31.60 -18.90 2.57
N LYS A 184 30.88 -18.87 3.67
CA LYS A 184 29.51 -19.38 3.73
C LYS A 184 28.52 -18.27 3.33
N VAL A 185 27.56 -18.62 2.49
CA VAL A 185 26.44 -17.76 2.10
C VAL A 185 25.15 -18.43 2.58
N SER A 186 24.25 -17.63 3.14
CA SER A 186 22.94 -18.10 3.62
C SER A 186 21.87 -17.15 3.19
N PHE A 187 20.77 -17.68 2.66
CA PHE A 187 19.55 -16.94 2.33
C PHE A 187 18.35 -17.90 2.34
N PRO A 188 17.10 -17.39 2.46
CA PRO A 188 15.92 -18.23 2.52
C PRO A 188 15.59 -18.80 1.14
N PHE A 189 15.87 -20.09 0.92
CA PHE A 189 15.58 -20.83 -0.31
C PHE A 189 14.10 -21.15 -0.51
N ASP A 190 13.31 -21.13 0.54
CA ASP A 190 11.90 -21.46 0.55
C ASP A 190 10.98 -20.23 0.32
N ASN A 191 11.59 -19.06 0.10
CA ASN A 191 10.86 -17.82 -0.06
C ASN A 191 11.10 -17.23 -1.46
N GLY A 192 10.05 -17.26 -2.30
CA GLY A 192 10.11 -16.76 -3.68
C GLY A 192 10.44 -15.28 -3.80
N TRP A 193 10.09 -14.47 -2.81
CA TRP A 193 10.44 -13.05 -2.76
C TRP A 193 11.96 -12.84 -2.80
N TYR A 194 12.70 -13.54 -1.96
CA TYR A 194 14.17 -13.43 -1.94
C TYR A 194 14.82 -14.12 -3.13
N LEU A 195 14.28 -15.27 -3.59
CA LEU A 195 14.79 -15.97 -4.76
C LEU A 195 14.65 -15.15 -6.04
N ASN A 196 13.64 -14.28 -6.12
CA ASN A 196 13.42 -13.43 -7.28
C ASN A 196 14.64 -12.55 -7.61
N ALA A 197 15.46 -12.18 -6.62
CA ALA A 197 16.68 -11.43 -6.84
C ALA A 197 17.65 -12.13 -7.81
N PHE A 198 17.75 -13.47 -7.73
CA PHE A 198 18.61 -14.26 -8.60
C PHE A 198 18.06 -14.36 -10.03
N TYR A 199 16.76 -14.50 -10.18
CA TYR A 199 16.11 -14.50 -11.50
C TYR A 199 16.23 -13.14 -12.18
N ALA A 200 15.92 -12.06 -11.46
CA ALA A 200 16.04 -10.71 -11.96
C ALA A 200 17.48 -10.36 -12.37
N ALA A 201 18.49 -10.83 -11.62
CA ALA A 201 19.90 -10.65 -11.96
C ALA A 201 20.31 -11.37 -13.26
N ASN A 202 19.57 -12.40 -13.67
CA ASN A 202 19.77 -13.15 -14.90
C ASN A 202 18.83 -12.73 -16.04
N GLY A 203 18.08 -11.64 -15.88
CA GLY A 203 17.22 -11.08 -16.92
C GLY A 203 15.91 -11.84 -17.15
N CYS A 204 15.43 -12.58 -16.13
CA CYS A 204 14.16 -13.32 -16.18
C CYS A 204 13.02 -12.46 -15.61
#